data_dd7f85d3be1ec51bd3a4d5daea4966b6
#
_entry.id   dd7f85d3be1ec51bd3a4d5daea4966b6
#
_cell.length_a   1.000
_cell.length_b   1.000
_cell.length_c   1.000
_cell.angle_alpha   90.00
_cell.angle_beta   90.00
_cell.angle_gamma   90.00
#
_symmetry.space_group_name_H-M   'P 1'
#
loop_
_entity.id
_entity.type
_entity.pdbx_description
1 polymer ?
#
loop_
_entity_poly.entity_id
_entity_poly.type
_entity_poly.pdbx_seq_one_letter_code
_entity_poly.pdbx_strand_id
1 'polypeptide(L)'
;VSRTKRKKVVDALVNKIKEINGQFPYNSNVSDNVDGHLKFLDEIDQYPKVCVIPGDEFREYQPGEFKWRLLDITIRVYIHDNNDTQETLALLLEDIERVIDNNDGLVYDDTVEPNQSTTSLTIGSISTDEGVIAPLGIGEMTVRVRY
;
A
#
# COMPACT_ATOMS: atom_id res chain seq x y z
N VAL A 1 -18.43 1.44 16.98
CA VAL A 1 -17.45 0.38 17.15
C VAL A 1 -16.07 0.94 16.86
N SER A 2 -15.16 0.78 17.81
CA SER A 2 -13.79 1.24 17.60
C SER A 2 -13.04 0.31 16.64
N ARG A 3 -12.23 0.88 15.77
CA ARG A 3 -11.40 0.12 14.85
C ARG A 3 -10.14 -0.35 15.57
N THR A 4 -9.64 -1.52 15.16
CA THR A 4 -8.36 -2.02 15.66
C THR A 4 -7.21 -1.15 15.14
N LYS A 5 -6.07 -1.19 15.82
CA LYS A 5 -4.87 -0.49 15.33
C LYS A 5 -4.48 -0.96 13.93
N ARG A 6 -4.58 -2.26 13.70
CA ARG A 6 -4.30 -2.86 12.39
C ARG A 6 -5.15 -2.21 11.29
N LYS A 7 -6.45 -2.08 11.54
CA LYS A 7 -7.36 -1.46 10.56
C LYS A 7 -7.05 0.02 10.37
N LYS A 8 -6.71 0.73 11.43
CA LYS A 8 -6.35 2.14 11.34
C LYS A 8 -5.10 2.35 10.50
N VAL A 9 -4.09 1.48 10.66
CA VAL A 9 -2.86 1.54 9.84
C VAL A 9 -3.19 1.31 8.37
N VAL A 10 -4.00 0.30 8.06
CA VAL A 10 -4.40 0.01 6.68
C VAL A 10 -5.16 1.20 6.08
N ASP A 11 -6.13 1.75 6.82
CA ASP A 11 -6.92 2.90 6.33
C ASP A 11 -6.03 4.13 6.10
N ALA A 12 -5.07 4.39 6.98
CA ALA A 12 -4.16 5.52 6.81
C ALA A 12 -3.29 5.33 5.56
N LEU A 13 -2.81 4.13 5.31
CA LEU A 13 -2.02 3.83 4.12
C LEU A 13 -2.85 3.96 2.85
N VAL A 14 -4.10 3.48 2.86
CA VAL A 14 -5.03 3.65 1.74
C VAL A 14 -5.20 5.13 1.42
N ASN A 15 -5.41 5.97 2.43
CA ASN A 15 -5.60 7.40 2.23
C ASN A 15 -4.36 8.07 1.65
N LYS A 16 -3.17 7.63 2.04
CA LYS A 16 -1.92 8.17 1.48
C LYS A 16 -1.72 7.76 0.02
N ILE A 17 -2.05 6.52 -0.33
CA ILE A 17 -1.94 6.06 -1.72
C ILE A 17 -2.96 6.79 -2.61
N LYS A 18 -4.12 7.15 -2.09
CA LYS A 18 -5.11 7.94 -2.83
C LYS A 18 -4.59 9.33 -3.25
N GLU A 19 -3.53 9.81 -2.64
CA GLU A 19 -2.92 11.08 -3.02
C GLU A 19 -2.17 11.02 -4.36
N ILE A 20 -1.98 9.83 -4.93
CA ILE A 20 -1.39 9.67 -6.27
C ILE A 20 -2.43 10.12 -7.30
N ASN A 21 -2.27 11.34 -7.80
CA ASN A 21 -3.30 12.02 -8.58
C ASN A 21 -2.84 12.50 -9.96
N GLY A 22 -1.68 12.04 -10.42
CA GLY A 22 -1.12 12.44 -11.71
C GLY A 22 -0.41 13.78 -11.72
N GLN A 23 -0.38 14.49 -10.59
CA GLN A 23 0.35 15.75 -10.46
C GLN A 23 1.72 15.51 -9.84
N PHE A 24 2.67 16.38 -10.15
CA PHE A 24 4.01 16.29 -9.60
C PHE A 24 3.95 16.07 -8.06
N PRO A 25 4.72 15.14 -7.49
CA PRO A 25 5.79 14.33 -8.13
C PRO A 25 5.35 12.98 -8.72
N TYR A 26 4.05 12.72 -8.83
CA TYR A 26 3.55 11.42 -9.25
C TYR A 26 3.40 11.32 -10.77
N ASN A 27 3.70 10.12 -11.29
CA ASN A 27 3.58 9.81 -12.72
C ASN A 27 2.22 9.25 -13.10
N SER A 28 1.49 8.69 -12.12
CA SER A 28 0.23 7.98 -12.35
C SER A 28 -0.90 8.63 -11.58
N ASN A 29 -2.14 8.31 -11.96
CA ASN A 29 -3.33 8.78 -11.28
C ASN A 29 -4.20 7.58 -10.96
N VAL A 30 -4.37 7.27 -9.67
CA VAL A 30 -5.21 6.15 -9.23
C VAL A 30 -6.68 6.53 -9.08
N SER A 31 -7.03 7.82 -9.23
CA SER A 31 -8.42 8.31 -9.20
C SER A 31 -9.19 7.83 -7.96
N ASP A 32 -8.55 7.82 -6.80
CA ASP A 32 -9.11 7.32 -5.53
C ASP A 32 -9.50 5.83 -5.57
N ASN A 33 -9.08 5.09 -6.57
CA ASN A 33 -9.46 3.69 -6.75
C ASN A 33 -8.53 2.77 -5.94
N VAL A 34 -8.58 2.94 -4.63
CA VAL A 34 -7.74 2.21 -3.67
C VAL A 34 -8.63 1.60 -2.60
N ASP A 35 -8.51 0.30 -2.38
CA ASP A 35 -9.25 -0.42 -1.35
C ASP A 35 -8.31 -1.05 -0.32
N GLY A 36 -8.81 -1.20 0.90
CA GLY A 36 -8.07 -1.82 2.00
C GLY A 36 -8.30 -3.33 2.11
N HIS A 37 -8.69 -3.98 1.03
CA HIS A 37 -8.94 -5.42 0.99
C HIS A 37 -8.66 -5.97 -0.41
N LEU A 38 -8.55 -7.30 -0.50
CA LEU A 38 -8.30 -7.97 -1.77
C LEU A 38 -9.51 -7.88 -2.70
N LYS A 39 -9.25 -7.56 -3.97
CA LYS A 39 -10.21 -7.78 -5.05
C LYS A 39 -9.54 -8.62 -6.14
N PHE A 40 -10.31 -9.51 -6.72
CA PHE A 40 -9.84 -10.33 -7.83
C PHE A 40 -9.97 -9.57 -9.15
N LEU A 41 -9.21 -10.01 -10.14
CA LEU A 41 -9.15 -9.32 -11.44
C LEU A 41 -10.53 -9.16 -12.10
N ASP A 42 -11.40 -10.16 -11.97
CA ASP A 42 -12.75 -10.13 -12.53
C ASP A 42 -13.72 -9.20 -11.79
N GLU A 43 -13.35 -8.71 -10.63
CA GLU A 43 -14.14 -7.76 -9.85
C GLU A 43 -13.78 -6.29 -10.15
N ILE A 44 -12.78 -6.06 -10.99
CA ILE A 44 -12.24 -4.72 -11.20
C ILE A 44 -12.89 -4.07 -12.40
N ASP A 45 -13.54 -2.92 -12.15
CA ASP A 45 -14.25 -2.14 -13.16
C ASP A 45 -13.42 -0.99 -13.73
N GLN A 46 -12.52 -0.45 -12.94
CA GLN A 46 -11.71 0.72 -13.30
C GLN A 46 -10.24 0.47 -13.05
N TYR A 47 -9.41 0.96 -13.93
CA TYR A 47 -7.96 0.87 -13.83
C TYR A 47 -7.34 2.26 -13.80
N PRO A 48 -6.21 2.44 -13.13
CA PRO A 48 -5.53 1.48 -12.27
C PRO A 48 -6.30 1.21 -10.98
N LYS A 49 -6.12 0.03 -10.42
CA LYS A 49 -6.72 -0.38 -9.13
C LYS A 49 -5.61 -0.76 -8.17
N VAL A 50 -5.69 -0.28 -6.94
CA VAL A 50 -4.73 -0.62 -5.90
C VAL A 50 -5.47 -1.26 -4.73
N CYS A 51 -4.98 -2.41 -4.29
CA CYS A 51 -5.51 -3.11 -3.12
C CYS A 51 -4.44 -3.16 -2.05
N VAL A 52 -4.75 -2.66 -0.87
CA VAL A 52 -3.87 -2.73 0.31
C VAL A 52 -4.37 -3.86 1.18
N ILE A 53 -3.64 -4.96 1.21
CA ILE A 53 -4.09 -6.23 1.80
C ILE A 53 -3.27 -6.51 3.05
N PRO A 54 -3.87 -6.41 4.26
CA PRO A 54 -3.16 -6.79 5.48
C PRO A 54 -2.96 -8.30 5.53
N GLY A 55 -1.75 -8.70 5.85
CA GLY A 55 -1.37 -10.10 5.95
C GLY A 55 -1.02 -10.48 7.38
N ASP A 56 0.07 -11.23 7.53
CA ASP A 56 0.53 -11.72 8.81
C ASP A 56 1.01 -10.60 9.72
N GLU A 57 0.79 -10.79 11.00
CA GLU A 57 1.21 -9.85 12.02
C GLU A 57 2.09 -10.57 13.03
N PHE A 58 3.22 -9.94 13.39
CA PHE A 58 4.21 -10.52 14.30
C PHE A 58 4.39 -9.61 15.52
N ARG A 59 4.87 -10.22 16.60
CA ARG A 59 5.20 -9.49 17.82
C ARG A 59 6.65 -9.79 18.16
N GLU A 60 7.40 -8.73 18.50
CA GLU A 60 8.78 -8.84 18.93
C GLU A 60 8.88 -8.21 20.31
N TYR A 61 9.03 -9.06 21.34
CA TYR A 61 9.05 -8.63 22.72
C TYR A 61 10.45 -8.12 23.11
N GLN A 62 10.46 -6.99 23.81
CA GLN A 62 11.67 -6.36 24.29
C GLN A 62 11.67 -6.30 25.81
N PRO A 63 12.83 -6.12 26.46
CA PRO A 63 12.88 -5.92 27.91
C PRO A 63 12.02 -4.72 28.35
N GLY A 64 11.46 -4.78 29.58
CA GLY A 64 10.66 -3.69 30.11
C GLY A 64 9.22 -3.67 29.67
N GLU A 65 8.67 -4.83 29.33
CA GLU A 65 7.27 -4.98 28.91
C GLU A 65 6.92 -4.26 27.62
N PHE A 66 7.93 -3.94 26.84
CA PHE A 66 7.77 -3.31 25.54
C PHE A 66 7.71 -4.37 24.44
N LYS A 67 6.92 -4.12 23.40
CA LYS A 67 6.90 -4.99 22.22
C LYS A 67 6.73 -4.16 20.95
N TRP A 68 7.39 -4.62 19.89
CA TRP A 68 7.13 -4.12 18.55
C TRP A 68 6.02 -4.95 17.90
N ARG A 69 5.18 -4.28 17.14
CA ARG A 69 4.18 -4.91 16.27
C ARG A 69 4.65 -4.75 14.84
N LEU A 70 4.68 -5.87 14.12
CA LEU A 70 5.11 -5.91 12.74
C LEU A 70 3.96 -6.46 11.90
N LEU A 71 3.47 -5.66 10.98
CA LEU A 71 2.38 -6.06 10.08
C LEU A 71 2.92 -6.13 8.66
N ASP A 72 2.79 -7.29 8.02
CA ASP A 72 3.11 -7.43 6.61
C ASP A 72 1.87 -7.08 5.78
N ILE A 73 2.06 -6.16 4.86
CA ILE A 73 1.00 -5.69 3.96
C ILE A 73 1.44 -5.99 2.53
N THR A 74 0.53 -6.53 1.73
CA THR A 74 0.72 -6.67 0.30
C THR A 74 -0.06 -5.58 -0.40
N ILE A 75 0.62 -4.79 -1.21
CA ILE A 75 -0.02 -3.80 -2.08
C ILE A 75 -0.05 -4.40 -3.46
N ARG A 76 -1.26 -4.73 -3.94
CA ARG A 76 -1.44 -5.30 -5.27
C ARG A 76 -2.03 -4.25 -6.18
N VAL A 77 -1.44 -4.10 -7.37
CA VAL A 77 -1.91 -3.14 -8.36
C VAL A 77 -2.35 -3.88 -9.62
N TYR A 78 -3.42 -3.37 -10.22
CA TYR A 78 -3.94 -3.87 -11.48
C TYR A 78 -3.98 -2.71 -12.47
N ILE A 79 -3.43 -2.91 -13.64
CA ILE A 79 -3.45 -1.90 -14.70
C ILE A 79 -3.96 -2.49 -16.01
N HIS A 80 -4.40 -1.60 -16.89
CA HIS A 80 -4.77 -1.96 -18.26
C HIS A 80 -4.14 -0.92 -19.18
N ASP A 81 -3.27 -1.36 -20.08
CA ASP A 81 -2.58 -0.50 -21.04
C ASP A 81 -2.35 -1.27 -22.33
N ASN A 82 -2.89 -0.76 -23.44
CA ASN A 82 -2.77 -1.40 -24.74
C ASN A 82 -1.41 -1.16 -25.41
N ASN A 83 -0.66 -0.18 -24.96
CA ASN A 83 0.61 0.22 -25.57
C ASN A 83 1.83 -0.39 -24.90
N ASP A 84 2.03 -0.08 -23.61
CA ASP A 84 3.18 -0.56 -22.85
C ASP A 84 2.77 -0.83 -21.41
N THR A 85 2.31 -2.05 -21.18
CA THR A 85 1.82 -2.49 -19.88
C THR A 85 2.91 -2.43 -18.81
N GLN A 86 4.11 -2.90 -19.13
CA GLN A 86 5.18 -2.99 -18.16
C GLN A 86 5.70 -1.60 -17.73
N GLU A 87 5.78 -0.65 -18.65
CA GLU A 87 6.19 0.70 -18.30
C GLU A 87 5.16 1.38 -17.41
N THR A 88 3.87 1.28 -17.75
CA THR A 88 2.78 1.84 -16.95
C THR A 88 2.77 1.24 -15.55
N LEU A 89 2.97 -0.06 -15.45
CA LEU A 89 3.05 -0.75 -14.17
C LEU A 89 4.25 -0.27 -13.35
N ALA A 90 5.41 -0.14 -13.99
CA ALA A 90 6.63 0.33 -13.32
C ALA A 90 6.47 1.75 -12.79
N LEU A 91 5.82 2.64 -13.55
CA LEU A 91 5.58 4.01 -13.11
C LEU A 91 4.66 4.06 -11.88
N LEU A 92 3.61 3.26 -11.88
CA LEU A 92 2.72 3.20 -10.72
C LEU A 92 3.40 2.61 -9.49
N LEU A 93 4.20 1.57 -9.65
CA LEU A 93 4.95 0.99 -8.54
C LEU A 93 5.97 1.99 -7.98
N GLU A 94 6.61 2.77 -8.83
CA GLU A 94 7.53 3.83 -8.37
C GLU A 94 6.79 4.89 -7.58
N ASP A 95 5.60 5.29 -8.00
CA ASP A 95 4.78 6.26 -7.26
C ASP A 95 4.40 5.73 -5.87
N ILE A 96 4.02 4.46 -5.79
CA ILE A 96 3.68 3.83 -4.51
C ILE A 96 4.92 3.75 -3.61
N GLU A 97 6.07 3.39 -4.18
CA GLU A 97 7.31 3.38 -3.42
C GLU A 97 7.64 4.77 -2.85
N ARG A 98 7.39 5.80 -3.63
CA ARG A 98 7.59 7.18 -3.17
C ARG A 98 6.68 7.52 -1.99
N VAL A 99 5.42 7.10 -2.04
CA VAL A 99 4.49 7.29 -0.91
C VAL A 99 5.01 6.56 0.32
N ILE A 100 5.46 5.32 0.17
CA ILE A 100 5.98 4.54 1.30
C ILE A 100 7.22 5.22 1.90
N ASP A 101 8.16 5.61 1.06
CA ASP A 101 9.43 6.20 1.52
C ASP A 101 9.22 7.54 2.22
N ASN A 102 8.20 8.28 1.86
CA ASN A 102 7.93 9.59 2.45
C ASN A 102 7.05 9.53 3.71
N ASN A 103 6.60 8.35 4.12
CA ASN A 103 5.65 8.21 5.22
C ASN A 103 6.07 7.17 6.27
N ASP A 104 7.36 7.13 6.64
CA ASP A 104 7.83 6.24 7.71
C ASP A 104 7.05 6.43 9.00
N GLY A 105 6.75 7.67 9.34
CA GLY A 105 5.96 8.02 10.52
C GLY A 105 4.50 8.28 10.18
N LEU A 106 3.84 7.34 9.51
CA LEU A 106 2.44 7.46 9.12
C LEU A 106 1.53 7.56 10.34
N VAL A 107 0.81 8.68 10.47
CA VAL A 107 -0.15 8.86 11.56
C VAL A 107 -1.40 8.04 11.25
N TYR A 108 -1.73 7.10 12.10
CA TYR A 108 -2.91 6.25 11.94
C TYR A 108 -4.00 6.50 12.98
N ASP A 109 -3.71 7.27 14.02
CA ASP A 109 -4.70 7.66 15.01
C ASP A 109 -4.39 9.07 15.53
N ASP A 110 -5.19 10.03 15.11
CA ASP A 110 -5.08 11.42 15.54
C ASP A 110 -6.16 11.79 16.57
N THR A 111 -6.93 10.81 17.05
CA THR A 111 -7.98 11.04 18.04
C THR A 111 -7.47 10.96 19.48
N VAL A 112 -6.21 10.59 19.66
CA VAL A 112 -5.55 10.49 20.97
C VAL A 112 -4.36 11.45 21.02
N GLU A 113 -3.95 11.79 22.24
CA GLU A 113 -2.85 12.72 22.47
C GLU A 113 -1.74 12.01 23.24
N PRO A 114 -0.51 11.91 22.72
CA PRO A 114 -0.08 12.33 21.39
C PRO A 114 -0.61 11.42 20.28
N ASN A 115 -0.63 11.91 19.03
CA ASN A 115 -1.04 11.11 17.88
C ASN A 115 -0.22 9.82 17.81
N GLN A 116 -0.89 8.73 17.41
CA GLN A 116 -0.21 7.47 17.19
C GLN A 116 0.24 7.35 15.74
N SER A 117 1.49 6.99 15.56
CA SER A 117 2.06 6.84 14.22
C SER A 117 2.91 5.58 14.14
N THR A 118 3.14 5.12 12.91
CA THR A 118 4.04 4.00 12.67
C THR A 118 5.48 4.40 12.96
N THR A 119 6.30 3.41 13.30
CA THR A 119 7.73 3.65 13.52
C THR A 119 8.50 3.57 12.22
N SER A 120 8.10 2.65 11.33
CA SER A 120 8.74 2.51 10.04
C SER A 120 7.83 1.82 9.04
N LEU A 121 8.01 2.16 7.77
CA LEU A 121 7.42 1.49 6.61
C LEU A 121 8.59 1.09 5.72
N THR A 122 8.76 -0.22 5.49
CA THR A 122 9.86 -0.72 4.67
C THR A 122 9.34 -1.62 3.57
N ILE A 123 9.91 -1.49 2.38
CA ILE A 123 9.57 -2.32 1.24
C ILE A 123 10.44 -3.57 1.28
N GLY A 124 9.80 -4.75 1.30
CA GLY A 124 10.53 -6.01 1.29
C GLY A 124 10.81 -6.53 -0.11
N SER A 125 9.83 -6.45 -0.98
CA SER A 125 9.98 -6.95 -2.35
C SER A 125 8.94 -6.32 -3.27
N ILE A 126 9.24 -6.33 -4.57
CA ILE A 126 8.35 -5.90 -5.64
C ILE A 126 8.38 -6.98 -6.71
N SER A 127 7.22 -7.45 -7.15
CA SER A 127 7.11 -8.44 -8.21
C SER A 127 6.00 -8.06 -9.20
N THR A 128 6.10 -8.57 -10.42
CA THR A 128 5.14 -8.31 -11.48
C THR A 128 4.78 -9.61 -12.19
N ASP A 129 3.76 -9.56 -13.03
CA ASP A 129 3.36 -10.68 -13.89
C ASP A 129 4.29 -10.84 -15.12
N GLU A 130 5.28 -9.99 -15.26
CA GLU A 130 6.27 -9.99 -16.35
C GLU A 130 5.64 -9.84 -17.75
N GLY A 131 4.43 -9.27 -17.82
CA GLY A 131 3.74 -9.03 -19.07
C GLY A 131 2.96 -10.23 -19.60
N VAL A 132 2.83 -11.29 -18.80
CA VAL A 132 2.17 -12.54 -19.25
C VAL A 132 0.72 -12.33 -19.64
N ILE A 133 0.01 -11.42 -18.96
CA ILE A 133 -1.42 -11.19 -19.19
C ILE A 133 -1.70 -9.86 -19.90
N ALA A 134 -0.69 -9.29 -20.59
CA ALA A 134 -0.91 -8.05 -21.33
C ALA A 134 -2.13 -8.15 -22.23
N PRO A 135 -2.96 -7.09 -22.40
CA PRO A 135 -2.76 -5.70 -21.96
C PRO A 135 -3.05 -5.42 -20.47
N LEU A 136 -3.37 -6.42 -19.69
CA LEU A 136 -3.51 -6.31 -18.25
C LEU A 136 -2.16 -6.51 -17.58
N GLY A 137 -1.96 -5.87 -16.45
CA GLY A 137 -0.73 -6.03 -15.68
C GLY A 137 -1.06 -6.11 -14.19
N ILE A 138 -0.35 -6.99 -13.49
CA ILE A 138 -0.47 -7.15 -12.05
C ILE A 138 0.91 -6.95 -11.44
N GLY A 139 0.97 -6.10 -10.40
CA GLY A 139 2.19 -5.93 -9.62
C GLY A 139 1.88 -6.11 -8.15
N GLU A 140 2.86 -6.57 -7.40
CA GLU A 140 2.74 -6.73 -5.95
C GLU A 140 3.95 -6.12 -5.26
N MET A 141 3.69 -5.39 -4.17
CA MET A 141 4.72 -4.83 -3.31
C MET A 141 4.46 -5.31 -1.90
N THR A 142 5.47 -5.91 -1.28
CA THR A 142 5.38 -6.33 0.12
C THR A 142 5.97 -5.24 0.99
N VAL A 143 5.20 -4.77 1.95
CA VAL A 143 5.60 -3.69 2.86
C VAL A 143 5.48 -4.20 4.29
N ARG A 144 6.50 -3.92 5.10
CA ARG A 144 6.45 -4.22 6.53
C ARG A 144 6.27 -2.93 7.31
N VAL A 145 5.24 -2.91 8.13
CA VAL A 145 4.90 -1.79 8.98
C VAL A 145 5.24 -2.15 10.43
N ARG A 146 6.03 -1.30 11.08
CA ARG A 146 6.31 -1.44 12.52
C ARG A 146 5.55 -0.34 13.24
N TYR A 147 4.72 -0.74 14.22
CA TYR A 147 3.88 0.23 14.92
C TYR A 147 3.62 -0.10 16.39
#